data_ac95c688a906394679df6e0d6047dc60
#
_entry.id   ac95c688a906394679df6e0d6047dc60
#
_cell.length_a   1.000
_cell.length_b   1.000
_cell.length_c   1.000
_cell.angle_alpha   90.00
_cell.angle_beta   90.00
_cell.angle_gamma   90.00
#
_symmetry.space_group_name_H-M   'P 1'
#
loop_
_entity.id
_entity.type
_entity.pdbx_description
1 polymer ?
#
loop_
_entity_poly.entity_id
_entity_poly.type
_entity_poly.pdbx_seq_one_letter_code
_entity_poly.pdbx_strand_id
1 'polypeptide(L)'
;MRKFILITLLVMVGITGFALVYILIPAGVFKTIIPHVEGTVRKIDLPIAGPEDITIDQQTGIAFISVDDRRTNSQYPARVNGGILMLALSDSLPRLHHITPSNLDDFHPHGISLWKSREGRTFLFVVNHRQKNPAHVVERFEWVNNALVHLESIEDETLMTSP
;
A
#
# COMPACT_ATOMS: atom_id res chain seq x y z
N MET A 1 -9.61 56.06 -0.90
CA MET A 1 -9.93 54.84 -0.15
C MET A 1 -10.66 53.77 -0.99
N ARG A 2 -11.88 54.01 -1.51
CA ARG A 2 -12.66 53.01 -2.29
C ARG A 2 -11.91 52.44 -3.51
N LYS A 3 -11.24 53.25 -4.33
CA LYS A 3 -10.47 52.79 -5.50
C LYS A 3 -9.32 51.86 -5.11
N PHE A 4 -8.61 52.17 -4.02
CA PHE A 4 -7.51 51.34 -3.53
C PHE A 4 -8.02 49.96 -3.06
N ILE A 5 -9.11 49.95 -2.32
CA ILE A 5 -9.73 48.68 -1.88
C ILE A 5 -10.16 47.81 -3.08
N LEU A 6 -10.76 48.43 -4.11
CA LEU A 6 -11.18 47.69 -5.32
C LEU A 6 -9.98 47.12 -6.08
N ILE A 7 -8.90 47.86 -6.22
CA ILE A 7 -7.66 47.39 -6.88
C ILE A 7 -7.07 46.20 -6.10
N THR A 8 -6.97 46.34 -4.76
CA THR A 8 -6.44 45.26 -3.92
C THR A 8 -7.30 43.97 -4.05
N LEU A 9 -8.62 44.11 -4.07
CA LEU A 9 -9.52 43.01 -4.23
C LEU A 9 -9.37 42.30 -5.60
N LEU A 10 -9.24 43.07 -6.67
CA LEU A 10 -9.01 42.53 -8.02
C LEU A 10 -7.65 41.81 -8.12
N VAL A 11 -6.61 42.33 -7.51
CA VAL A 11 -5.30 41.68 -7.45
C VAL A 11 -5.36 40.39 -6.68
N MET A 12 -6.03 40.34 -5.54
CA MET A 12 -6.22 39.12 -4.76
C MET A 12 -6.99 38.06 -5.54
N VAL A 13 -8.08 38.44 -6.21
CA VAL A 13 -8.87 37.50 -7.05
C VAL A 13 -7.99 36.95 -8.19
N GLY A 14 -7.19 37.82 -8.84
CA GLY A 14 -6.28 37.40 -9.90
C GLY A 14 -5.22 36.41 -9.41
N ILE A 15 -4.59 36.66 -8.26
CA ILE A 15 -3.59 35.77 -7.65
C ILE A 15 -4.23 34.43 -7.28
N THR A 16 -5.42 34.48 -6.65
CA THR A 16 -6.14 33.24 -6.26
C THR A 16 -6.53 32.42 -7.50
N GLY A 17 -7.07 33.07 -8.54
CA GLY A 17 -7.40 32.39 -9.79
C GLY A 17 -6.19 31.75 -10.47
N PHE A 18 -5.07 32.49 -10.52
CA PHE A 18 -3.82 31.96 -11.06
C PHE A 18 -3.30 30.74 -10.25
N ALA A 19 -3.31 30.84 -8.92
CA ALA A 19 -2.88 29.76 -8.04
C ALA A 19 -3.75 28.50 -8.22
N LEU A 20 -5.07 28.68 -8.33
CA LEU A 20 -6.00 27.57 -8.59
C LEU A 20 -5.69 26.88 -9.94
N VAL A 21 -5.52 27.65 -11.02
CA VAL A 21 -5.18 27.11 -12.34
C VAL A 21 -3.84 26.38 -12.30
N TYR A 22 -2.84 26.96 -11.62
CA TYR A 22 -1.50 26.38 -11.46
C TYR A 22 -1.53 25.03 -10.70
N ILE A 23 -2.47 24.84 -9.78
CA ILE A 23 -2.65 23.59 -9.02
C ILE A 23 -3.52 22.59 -9.80
N LEU A 24 -4.65 23.05 -10.34
CA LEU A 24 -5.67 22.15 -10.93
C LEU A 24 -5.24 21.54 -12.27
N ILE A 25 -4.48 22.28 -13.09
CA ILE A 25 -4.01 21.75 -14.38
C ILE A 25 -3.02 20.59 -14.21
N PRO A 26 -1.93 20.72 -13.43
CA PRO A 26 -1.01 19.60 -13.20
C PRO A 26 -1.67 18.44 -12.45
N ALA A 27 -2.60 18.72 -11.55
CA ALA A 27 -3.39 17.70 -10.85
C ALA A 27 -4.31 16.88 -11.80
N GLY A 28 -4.42 17.30 -13.05
CA GLY A 28 -5.21 16.57 -14.05
C GLY A 28 -6.73 16.65 -13.83
N VAL A 29 -7.23 17.64 -13.09
CA VAL A 29 -8.66 17.78 -12.79
C VAL A 29 -9.52 17.86 -14.06
N PHE A 30 -8.97 18.41 -15.15
CA PHE A 30 -9.65 18.52 -16.44
C PHE A 30 -9.30 17.42 -17.44
N LYS A 31 -8.52 16.39 -17.02
CA LYS A 31 -8.18 15.27 -17.88
C LYS A 31 -9.31 14.25 -17.90
N THR A 32 -9.79 13.91 -19.07
CA THR A 32 -10.63 12.72 -19.25
C THR A 32 -9.71 11.51 -19.37
N ILE A 33 -9.76 10.62 -18.38
CA ILE A 33 -9.04 9.35 -18.43
C ILE A 33 -9.94 8.34 -19.12
N ILE A 34 -9.55 7.90 -20.31
CA ILE A 34 -10.22 6.79 -21.00
C ILE A 34 -9.52 5.51 -20.56
N PRO A 35 -10.19 4.61 -19.84
CA PRO A 35 -9.59 3.33 -19.46
C PRO A 35 -9.19 2.57 -20.74
N HIS A 36 -7.93 2.16 -20.79
CA HIS A 36 -7.41 1.35 -21.86
C HIS A 36 -6.82 0.07 -21.28
N VAL A 37 -7.34 -1.07 -21.72
CA VAL A 37 -6.87 -2.39 -21.31
C VAL A 37 -6.68 -3.24 -22.55
N GLU A 38 -5.45 -3.72 -22.75
CA GLU A 38 -5.15 -4.72 -23.77
C GLU A 38 -5.23 -6.12 -23.16
N GLY A 39 -5.90 -7.03 -23.85
CA GLY A 39 -6.06 -8.41 -23.41
C GLY A 39 -7.40 -8.72 -22.75
N THR A 40 -7.46 -9.89 -22.11
CA THR A 40 -8.67 -10.36 -21.42
C THR A 40 -8.59 -9.99 -19.95
N VAL A 41 -9.56 -9.22 -19.46
CA VAL A 41 -9.69 -8.88 -18.04
C VAL A 41 -10.56 -9.91 -17.34
N ARG A 42 -10.02 -10.51 -16.29
CA ARG A 42 -10.79 -11.34 -15.37
C ARG A 42 -10.91 -10.61 -14.03
N LYS A 43 -12.13 -10.29 -13.63
CA LYS A 43 -12.41 -9.73 -12.32
C LYS A 43 -12.62 -10.85 -11.32
N ILE A 44 -11.94 -10.79 -10.19
CA ILE A 44 -12.09 -11.72 -9.06
C ILE A 44 -12.47 -10.87 -7.85
N ASP A 45 -13.67 -11.07 -7.32
CA ASP A 45 -14.11 -10.41 -6.10
C ASP A 45 -13.63 -11.24 -4.90
N LEU A 46 -12.80 -10.66 -4.07
CA LEU A 46 -12.24 -11.29 -2.88
C LEU A 46 -12.83 -10.62 -1.63
N PRO A 47 -13.30 -11.37 -0.65
CA PRO A 47 -13.89 -10.83 0.58
C PRO A 47 -12.78 -10.39 1.55
N ILE A 48 -12.02 -9.36 1.19
CA ILE A 48 -10.95 -8.79 2.01
C ILE A 48 -11.19 -7.31 2.28
N ALA A 49 -10.86 -6.88 3.49
CA ALA A 49 -10.86 -5.48 3.86
C ALA A 49 -9.42 -4.92 3.84
N GLY A 50 -9.27 -3.69 3.37
CA GLY A 50 -8.02 -2.96 3.43
C GLY A 50 -6.83 -3.59 2.68
N PRO A 51 -6.99 -4.04 1.41
CA PRO A 51 -5.83 -4.41 0.61
C PRO A 51 -4.97 -3.17 0.37
N GLU A 52 -3.66 -3.30 0.63
CA GLU A 52 -2.71 -2.18 0.56
C GLU A 52 -1.78 -2.32 -0.65
N ASP A 53 -1.15 -3.47 -0.80
CA ASP A 53 -0.19 -3.72 -1.88
C ASP A 53 -0.20 -5.17 -2.34
N ILE A 54 0.32 -5.43 -3.56
CA ILE A 54 0.41 -6.76 -4.16
C ILE A 54 1.75 -6.95 -4.87
N THR A 55 2.40 -8.08 -4.61
CA THR A 55 3.56 -8.54 -5.38
C THR A 55 3.33 -9.96 -5.89
N ILE A 56 3.88 -10.28 -7.07
CA ILE A 56 3.65 -11.57 -7.74
C ILE A 56 4.97 -12.25 -8.02
N ASP A 57 5.08 -13.49 -7.58
CA ASP A 57 6.14 -14.38 -8.05
C ASP A 57 5.83 -14.86 -9.47
N GLN A 58 6.49 -14.25 -10.44
CA GLN A 58 6.28 -14.53 -11.86
C GLN A 58 6.60 -15.99 -12.26
N GLN A 59 7.42 -16.70 -11.47
CA GLN A 59 7.79 -18.08 -11.77
C GLN A 59 6.73 -19.08 -11.31
N THR A 60 6.12 -18.83 -10.17
CA THR A 60 5.12 -19.73 -9.57
C THR A 60 3.69 -19.28 -9.81
N GLY A 61 3.46 -18.03 -10.21
CA GLY A 61 2.13 -17.44 -10.32
C GLY A 61 1.46 -17.22 -8.96
N ILE A 62 2.23 -17.13 -7.88
CA ILE A 62 1.72 -16.82 -6.55
C ILE A 62 1.73 -15.31 -6.34
N ALA A 63 0.57 -14.74 -6.00
CA ALA A 63 0.43 -13.38 -5.56
C ALA A 63 0.41 -13.29 -4.03
N PHE A 64 1.19 -12.36 -3.48
CA PHE A 64 1.18 -11.99 -2.07
C PHE A 64 0.48 -10.64 -1.95
N ILE A 65 -0.42 -10.50 -0.98
CA ILE A 65 -1.24 -9.31 -0.79
C ILE A 65 -1.13 -8.89 0.66
N SER A 66 -0.71 -7.66 0.91
CA SER A 66 -0.78 -7.06 2.24
C SER A 66 -2.18 -6.49 2.50
N VAL A 67 -2.67 -6.68 3.72
CA VAL A 67 -4.00 -6.19 4.14
C VAL A 67 -3.91 -5.57 5.53
N ASP A 68 -4.50 -4.38 5.68
CA ASP A 68 -4.71 -3.75 6.99
C ASP A 68 -5.99 -2.90 6.94
N ASP A 69 -7.03 -3.29 7.68
CA ASP A 69 -8.28 -2.52 7.73
C ASP A 69 -8.13 -1.24 8.55
N ARG A 70 -7.41 -0.29 8.00
CA ARG A 70 -7.13 1.01 8.63
C ARG A 70 -8.38 1.80 8.95
N ARG A 71 -9.47 1.63 8.19
CA ARG A 71 -10.72 2.38 8.41
C ARG A 71 -11.42 1.91 9.67
N THR A 72 -11.58 0.61 9.82
CA THR A 72 -12.16 0.03 11.03
C THR A 72 -11.20 0.22 12.21
N ASN A 73 -9.91 -0.02 12.03
CA ASN A 73 -8.89 0.11 13.06
C ASN A 73 -8.75 1.55 13.60
N SER A 74 -8.97 2.59 12.78
CA SER A 74 -8.90 3.99 13.24
C SER A 74 -9.97 4.38 14.25
N GLN A 75 -11.06 3.60 14.36
CA GLN A 75 -12.18 3.87 15.26
C GLN A 75 -12.03 3.20 16.63
N TYR A 76 -11.04 2.33 16.80
CA TYR A 76 -10.83 1.55 18.03
C TYR A 76 -9.48 1.88 18.66
N PRO A 77 -9.40 1.93 20.01
CA PRO A 77 -8.16 2.25 20.72
C PRO A 77 -7.07 1.17 20.57
N ALA A 78 -7.45 -0.06 20.24
CA ALA A 78 -6.51 -1.15 19.92
C ALA A 78 -6.78 -1.61 18.50
N ARG A 79 -5.81 -1.40 17.60
CA ARG A 79 -5.89 -1.89 16.23
C ARG A 79 -5.77 -3.42 16.21
N VAL A 80 -6.58 -4.02 15.35
CA VAL A 80 -6.42 -5.44 15.02
C VAL A 80 -5.26 -5.58 14.05
N ASN A 81 -4.42 -6.60 14.23
CA ASN A 81 -3.32 -6.88 13.30
C ASN A 81 -3.84 -7.06 11.87
N GLY A 82 -3.10 -6.49 10.94
CA GLY A 82 -3.24 -6.78 9.53
C GLY A 82 -2.65 -8.15 9.17
N GLY A 83 -2.45 -8.40 7.89
CA GLY A 83 -1.92 -9.69 7.46
C GLY A 83 -1.34 -9.72 6.07
N ILE A 84 -0.74 -10.86 5.75
CA ILE A 84 -0.33 -11.22 4.39
C ILE A 84 -1.22 -12.37 3.93
N LEU A 85 -1.79 -12.20 2.76
CA LEU A 85 -2.61 -13.21 2.09
C LEU A 85 -1.86 -13.72 0.87
N MET A 86 -2.14 -14.96 0.49
CA MET A 86 -1.62 -15.60 -0.71
C MET A 86 -2.78 -15.98 -1.64
N LEU A 87 -2.55 -15.82 -2.94
CA LEU A 87 -3.47 -16.24 -4.00
C LEU A 87 -2.67 -16.94 -5.11
N ALA A 88 -3.06 -18.16 -5.48
CA ALA A 88 -2.52 -18.81 -6.67
C ALA A 88 -3.29 -18.35 -7.91
N LEU A 89 -2.62 -17.63 -8.83
CA LEU A 89 -3.24 -17.07 -10.03
C LEU A 89 -3.58 -18.16 -11.07
N SER A 90 -2.92 -19.32 -10.98
CA SER A 90 -3.19 -20.48 -11.84
C SER A 90 -4.52 -21.20 -11.54
N ASP A 91 -5.07 -20.96 -10.36
CA ASP A 91 -6.30 -21.64 -9.94
C ASP A 91 -7.51 -21.15 -10.76
N SER A 92 -8.35 -22.06 -11.20
CA SER A 92 -9.60 -21.72 -11.89
C SER A 92 -10.58 -20.98 -10.97
N LEU A 93 -10.56 -21.27 -9.67
CA LEU A 93 -11.28 -20.60 -8.60
C LEU A 93 -10.28 -20.18 -7.52
N PRO A 94 -9.59 -19.06 -7.69
CA PRO A 94 -8.58 -18.62 -6.74
C PRO A 94 -9.17 -18.42 -5.34
N ARG A 95 -8.47 -18.93 -4.34
CA ARG A 95 -8.83 -18.78 -2.93
C ARG A 95 -7.72 -18.03 -2.20
N LEU A 96 -8.15 -17.15 -1.30
CA LEU A 96 -7.22 -16.46 -0.41
C LEU A 96 -6.83 -17.39 0.74
N HIS A 97 -5.52 -17.44 0.98
CA HIS A 97 -4.95 -18.13 2.12
C HIS A 97 -4.25 -17.12 3.01
N HIS A 98 -4.60 -17.08 4.30
CA HIS A 98 -3.91 -16.25 5.28
C HIS A 98 -2.61 -16.95 5.67
N ILE A 99 -1.48 -16.28 5.44
CA ILE A 99 -0.14 -16.85 5.61
C ILE A 99 0.75 -16.05 6.59
N THR A 100 0.17 -15.10 7.29
CA THR A 100 0.88 -14.33 8.33
C THR A 100 1.29 -15.26 9.47
N PRO A 101 2.55 -15.25 9.91
CA PRO A 101 2.98 -15.98 11.10
C PRO A 101 2.24 -15.51 12.35
N SER A 102 1.83 -16.44 13.20
CA SER A 102 1.04 -16.17 14.42
C SER A 102 1.83 -15.50 15.54
N ASN A 103 3.15 -15.46 15.42
CA ASN A 103 4.06 -14.86 16.42
C ASN A 103 4.38 -13.38 16.19
N LEU A 104 3.69 -12.73 15.25
CA LEU A 104 3.84 -11.31 14.98
C LEU A 104 2.79 -10.50 15.74
N ASP A 105 3.24 -9.69 16.68
CA ASP A 105 2.44 -8.69 17.36
C ASP A 105 2.60 -7.34 16.65
N ASP A 106 1.54 -6.51 16.68
CA ASP A 106 1.57 -5.15 16.15
C ASP A 106 1.98 -5.09 14.66
N PHE A 107 1.33 -5.96 13.86
CA PHE A 107 1.62 -6.13 12.45
C PHE A 107 0.59 -5.39 11.59
N HIS A 108 1.01 -4.28 10.99
CA HIS A 108 0.23 -3.40 10.13
C HIS A 108 0.93 -3.24 8.78
N PRO A 109 0.88 -4.28 7.93
CA PRO A 109 1.63 -4.30 6.67
C PRO A 109 1.09 -3.27 5.69
N HIS A 110 2.02 -2.67 4.92
CA HIS A 110 1.73 -1.72 3.85
C HIS A 110 2.39 -2.18 2.55
N GLY A 111 3.46 -1.49 2.11
CA GLY A 111 4.20 -1.88 0.93
C GLY A 111 4.90 -3.22 1.10
N ILE A 112 4.89 -4.05 0.05
CA ILE A 112 5.56 -5.35 0.04
C ILE A 112 6.44 -5.51 -1.19
N SER A 113 7.53 -6.24 -1.04
CA SER A 113 8.45 -6.53 -2.14
C SER A 113 8.97 -7.96 -2.06
N LEU A 114 8.98 -8.65 -3.19
CA LEU A 114 9.49 -10.01 -3.32
C LEU A 114 10.92 -9.96 -3.89
N TRP A 115 11.81 -10.74 -3.28
CA TRP A 115 13.17 -10.92 -3.79
C TRP A 115 13.55 -12.39 -3.80
N LYS A 116 14.23 -12.82 -4.87
CA LYS A 116 14.79 -14.16 -4.99
C LYS A 116 16.31 -14.15 -4.94
N SER A 117 16.87 -14.96 -4.07
CA SER A 117 18.32 -15.14 -4.01
C SER A 117 18.82 -15.95 -5.19
N ARG A 118 20.15 -15.92 -5.41
CA ARG A 118 20.78 -16.75 -6.44
C ARG A 118 20.66 -18.25 -6.18
N GLU A 119 20.48 -18.64 -4.92
CA GLU A 119 20.27 -20.00 -4.46
C GLU A 119 18.82 -20.46 -4.57
N GLY A 120 17.93 -19.62 -5.14
CA GLY A 120 16.53 -19.92 -5.35
C GLY A 120 15.62 -19.73 -4.11
N ARG A 121 16.14 -19.17 -3.02
CA ARG A 121 15.32 -18.81 -1.86
C ARG A 121 14.48 -17.57 -2.17
N THR A 122 13.24 -17.56 -1.71
CA THR A 122 12.30 -16.46 -1.91
C THR A 122 12.07 -15.73 -0.60
N PHE A 123 12.25 -14.42 -0.62
CA PHE A 123 12.07 -13.54 0.54
C PHE A 123 11.00 -12.50 0.25
N LEU A 124 10.17 -12.21 1.26
CA LEU A 124 9.21 -11.13 1.24
C LEU A 124 9.64 -10.07 2.26
N PHE A 125 9.77 -8.83 1.80
CA PHE A 125 10.01 -7.65 2.62
C PHE A 125 8.70 -6.90 2.75
N VAL A 126 8.34 -6.52 3.98
CA VAL A 126 7.06 -5.90 4.29
C VAL A 126 7.29 -4.67 5.15
N VAL A 127 6.87 -3.51 4.69
CA VAL A 127 6.82 -2.31 5.53
C VAL A 127 5.72 -2.50 6.58
N ASN A 128 6.09 -2.47 7.85
CA ASN A 128 5.19 -2.61 8.98
C ASN A 128 5.06 -1.29 9.73
N HIS A 129 3.86 -0.73 9.80
CA HIS A 129 3.53 0.51 10.52
C HIS A 129 3.05 0.18 11.93
N ARG A 130 3.98 -0.13 12.83
CA ARG A 130 3.70 -0.47 14.23
C ARG A 130 3.05 0.69 14.99
N GLN A 131 2.25 0.37 15.98
CA GLN A 131 1.79 1.32 17.00
C GLN A 131 2.84 1.56 18.09
N LYS A 132 3.72 0.58 18.29
CA LYS A 132 4.84 0.64 19.24
C LYS A 132 6.04 1.33 18.59
N ASN A 133 6.97 1.77 19.41
CA ASN A 133 8.23 2.34 18.93
C ASN A 133 9.27 1.21 18.69
N PRO A 134 10.00 1.22 17.55
CA PRO A 134 9.89 2.14 16.42
C PRO A 134 8.62 1.93 15.61
N ALA A 135 8.02 3.05 15.13
CA ALA A 135 6.73 3.01 14.45
C ALA A 135 6.79 2.40 13.04
N HIS A 136 7.96 2.41 12.41
CA HIS A 136 8.17 1.89 11.06
C HIS A 136 9.35 0.94 11.04
N VAL A 137 9.14 -0.26 10.53
CA VAL A 137 10.18 -1.27 10.34
C VAL A 137 9.94 -2.00 9.04
N VAL A 138 10.96 -2.67 8.54
CA VAL A 138 10.79 -3.65 7.45
C VAL A 138 10.91 -5.05 8.04
N GLU A 139 9.82 -5.80 7.98
CA GLU A 139 9.82 -7.20 8.34
C GLU A 139 10.35 -8.04 7.18
N ARG A 140 11.31 -8.91 7.44
CA ARG A 140 11.84 -9.85 6.45
C ARG A 140 11.34 -11.26 6.73
N PHE A 141 10.72 -11.85 5.72
CA PHE A 141 10.24 -13.23 5.75
C PHE A 141 10.95 -14.06 4.68
N GLU A 142 11.02 -15.35 4.92
CA GLU A 142 11.33 -16.34 3.91
C GLU A 142 10.07 -17.14 3.55
N TRP A 143 9.84 -17.34 2.26
CA TRP A 143 8.75 -18.17 1.76
C TRP A 143 9.24 -19.61 1.63
N VAL A 144 8.75 -20.49 2.50
CA VAL A 144 9.16 -21.90 2.58
C VAL A 144 7.93 -22.77 2.77
N ASN A 145 7.78 -23.84 1.99
CA ASN A 145 6.73 -24.84 2.14
C ASN A 145 5.31 -24.24 2.26
N ASN A 146 4.99 -23.25 1.42
CA ASN A 146 3.72 -22.53 1.42
C ASN A 146 3.40 -21.77 2.73
N ALA A 147 4.42 -21.36 3.46
CA ALA A 147 4.32 -20.55 4.66
C ALA A 147 5.35 -19.42 4.67
N LEU A 148 5.05 -18.33 5.35
CA LEU A 148 6.01 -17.27 5.66
C LEU A 148 6.69 -17.59 7.00
N VAL A 149 8.02 -17.60 6.98
CA VAL A 149 8.84 -17.70 8.18
C VAL A 149 9.45 -16.33 8.44
N HIS A 150 9.09 -15.71 9.57
CA HIS A 150 9.68 -14.42 9.97
C HIS A 150 11.14 -14.61 10.37
N LEU A 151 12.01 -13.81 9.78
CA LEU A 151 13.44 -13.88 10.02
C LEU A 151 13.95 -12.77 10.94
N GLU A 152 13.55 -11.54 10.64
CA GLU A 152 13.98 -10.37 11.42
C GLU A 152 13.09 -9.15 11.15
N SER A 153 13.12 -8.19 12.07
CA SER A 153 12.63 -6.83 11.88
C SER A 153 13.83 -5.91 11.66
N ILE A 154 13.86 -5.21 10.55
CA ILE A 154 14.93 -4.27 10.18
C ILE A 154 14.49 -2.89 10.63
N GLU A 155 15.29 -2.29 11.51
CA GLU A 155 15.10 -0.94 12.05
C GLU A 155 16.21 -0.04 11.49
N ASP A 156 15.82 1.08 10.87
CA ASP A 156 16.77 2.05 10.34
C ASP A 156 16.19 3.46 10.46
N GLU A 157 17.01 4.43 10.84
CA GLU A 157 16.58 5.82 11.01
C GLU A 157 15.99 6.41 9.72
N THR A 158 16.44 5.97 8.55
CA THR A 158 15.92 6.42 7.27
C THR A 158 14.50 5.92 7.00
N LEU A 159 14.07 4.81 7.61
CA LEU A 159 12.72 4.27 7.51
C LEU A 159 11.70 5.06 8.34
N MET A 160 12.17 5.79 9.36
CA MET A 160 11.32 6.60 10.26
C MET A 160 10.65 7.79 9.55
N THR A 161 11.15 8.19 8.39
CA THR A 161 10.66 9.34 7.61
C THR A 161 9.81 8.93 6.41
N SER A 162 9.56 7.65 6.22
CA SER A 162 8.72 7.16 5.12
C SER A 162 7.25 7.49 5.36
N PRO A 163 6.57 8.05 4.34
CA PRO A 163 5.16 8.39 4.41
C PRO A 163 4.26 7.17 4.55
#